data_fc7073f5ab69f6c480e0659276b0db96
#
_entry.id   fc7073f5ab69f6c480e0659276b0db96
#
_cell.length_a   1.000
_cell.length_b   1.000
_cell.length_c   1.000
_cell.angle_alpha   90.00
_cell.angle_beta   90.00
_cell.angle_gamma   90.00
#
_symmetry.space_group_name_H-M   'P 1'
#
loop_
_entity.id
_entity.type
_entity.pdbx_description
1 polymer ?
#
loop_
_entity_poly.entity_id
_entity_poly.type
_entity_poly.pdbx_seq_one_letter_code
_entity_poly.pdbx_strand_id
1 'polypeptide(L)'
;MRRIFILMALAAAQSATADDLAQNIRLDRKLNLRFLAQATKRPVKPPINGAAATQTAVGVDLLQVYQDAKSQDATFASAQAAYQAGVEKAPQGRAGLLPSVNLSGNGSRAFTKPDGTPAWAHYDTSGYTLSLTQPLFRLQNLAAYDQAKQQVVQAEAQFSAAQQDLILRVSQAYFDVLLAQDNVTVSQSQKTAISEQLAQAKRNFEVGTATITDTNEAQARYDQAVAKEIVDQNDLEIKRQALQQLVTKIPERLSPLKDQLALPLPSPNNINDWVTASESNNQTLTGLRAAVEIAKSEVQKQRAGHLPTVDLVANYGNNRNGFVDPFGDRIDLKSGQVGIQVTLPLYAGGGTQSRVREALANRDKSGYDLESNRRTVAQNTRTAFLGVTSGTTQVKALEQALKSSQIALESTKLGREVGVRTSLDVLNAEQQVFQARRDLLQARYNVILNQLKLKAAAGQLNENDVVEVNTLLVKGGDPARSLGANERLYVMRSFMK
;
A
#
# COMPACT_ATOMS: atom_id res chain seq x y z
N MET A 1 13.49 2.55 45.65
CA MET A 1 13.42 3.97 46.00
C MET A 1 14.77 4.63 46.34
N ARG A 2 15.88 3.92 46.60
CA ARG A 2 17.19 4.53 46.94
C ARG A 2 18.05 5.00 45.76
N ARG A 3 17.75 4.64 44.50
CA ARG A 3 18.54 5.02 43.32
C ARG A 3 18.04 6.27 42.59
N ILE A 4 16.86 6.80 42.90
CA ILE A 4 16.31 8.02 42.27
C ILE A 4 16.81 9.27 43.01
N PHE A 5 17.18 9.17 44.27
CA PHE A 5 17.70 10.30 45.08
C PHE A 5 19.16 10.68 44.72
N ILE A 6 19.95 9.78 44.14
CA ILE A 6 21.35 10.03 43.82
C ILE A 6 21.54 10.83 42.52
N LEU A 7 20.58 10.76 41.58
CA LEU A 7 20.63 11.53 40.35
C LEU A 7 20.20 13.00 40.52
N MET A 8 19.46 13.35 41.56
CA MET A 8 19.12 14.74 41.85
C MET A 8 20.21 15.53 42.60
N ALA A 9 21.13 14.83 43.29
CA ALA A 9 22.23 15.46 44.01
C ALA A 9 23.44 15.84 43.14
N LEU A 10 23.55 15.27 41.93
CA LEU A 10 24.68 15.57 41.00
C LEU A 10 24.40 16.77 40.06
N ALA A 11 23.15 17.26 39.97
CA ALA A 11 22.81 18.42 39.14
C ALA A 11 23.01 19.78 39.85
N ALA A 12 23.32 19.76 41.17
CA ALA A 12 23.42 20.98 41.97
C ALA A 12 24.87 21.49 42.23
N ALA A 13 25.88 20.87 41.67
CA ALA A 13 27.28 21.22 41.93
C ALA A 13 28.17 21.23 40.68
N GLN A 14 27.78 22.00 39.66
CA GLN A 14 28.74 22.54 38.70
C GLN A 14 28.22 23.87 38.15
N SER A 15 28.75 24.95 38.68
CA SER A 15 28.71 26.27 38.05
C SER A 15 29.62 26.24 36.83
N ALA A 16 29.11 25.70 35.73
CA ALA A 16 29.77 25.82 34.44
C ALA A 16 29.68 27.28 33.98
N THR A 17 30.80 27.92 33.76
CA THR A 17 30.90 29.26 33.18
C THR A 17 30.42 29.24 31.74
N ALA A 18 29.97 30.38 31.24
CA ALA A 18 29.48 30.55 29.85
C ALA A 18 30.47 30.08 28.79
N ASP A 19 31.78 30.02 29.12
CA ASP A 19 32.83 29.54 28.22
C ASP A 19 32.80 28.01 28.02
N ASP A 20 32.41 27.19 29.00
CA ASP A 20 32.26 25.73 28.85
C ASP A 20 31.07 25.34 27.96
N LEU A 21 29.98 26.11 27.99
CA LEU A 21 28.86 25.92 27.08
C LEU A 21 29.22 26.26 25.64
N ALA A 22 30.02 27.31 25.45
CA ALA A 22 30.51 27.74 24.13
C ALA A 22 31.50 26.73 23.51
N GLN A 23 32.29 26.04 24.32
CA GLN A 23 33.20 24.98 23.85
C GLN A 23 32.44 23.69 23.49
N ASN A 24 31.42 23.28 24.21
CA ASN A 24 30.60 22.13 23.88
C ASN A 24 29.78 22.33 22.59
N ILE A 25 29.25 23.55 22.35
CA ILE A 25 28.56 23.89 21.09
C ILE A 25 29.53 23.89 19.88
N ARG A 26 30.81 24.26 20.09
CA ARG A 26 31.84 24.20 19.05
C ARG A 26 32.30 22.77 18.73
N LEU A 27 32.30 21.86 19.73
CA LEU A 27 32.62 20.45 19.55
C LEU A 27 31.50 19.71 18.79
N ASP A 28 30.24 19.98 19.08
CA ASP A 28 29.08 19.39 18.36
C ASP A 28 29.02 19.86 16.89
N ARG A 29 29.37 21.12 16.62
CA ARG A 29 29.45 21.63 15.25
C ARG A 29 30.58 20.97 14.43
N LYS A 30 31.71 20.60 15.06
CA LYS A 30 32.78 19.85 14.38
C LYS A 30 32.47 18.39 14.16
N LEU A 31 31.69 17.75 15.03
CA LEU A 31 31.21 16.37 14.88
C LEU A 31 30.15 16.26 13.75
N ASN A 32 29.20 17.18 13.70
CA ASN A 32 28.17 17.19 12.62
C ASN A 32 28.78 17.50 11.24
N LEU A 33 29.81 18.35 11.15
CA LEU A 33 30.48 18.61 9.88
C LEU A 33 31.34 17.43 9.38
N ARG A 34 31.86 16.56 10.28
CA ARG A 34 32.54 15.33 9.87
C ARG A 34 31.58 14.27 9.35
N PHE A 35 30.37 14.14 9.91
CA PHE A 35 29.34 13.24 9.40
C PHE A 35 28.81 13.66 8.02
N LEU A 36 28.63 14.97 7.78
CA LEU A 36 28.21 15.48 6.47
C LEU A 36 29.28 15.38 5.40
N ALA A 37 30.58 15.44 5.77
CA ALA A 37 31.69 15.29 4.82
C ALA A 37 31.93 13.83 4.38
N GLN A 38 31.44 12.84 5.12
CA GLN A 38 31.51 11.41 4.71
C GLN A 38 30.37 11.00 3.79
N ALA A 39 29.25 11.72 3.79
CA ALA A 39 28.08 11.39 2.95
C ALA A 39 28.23 11.81 1.48
N THR A 40 29.28 12.56 1.11
CA THR A 40 29.46 13.08 -0.26
C THR A 40 30.52 12.36 -1.11
N LYS A 41 31.15 11.29 -0.59
CA LYS A 41 32.00 10.43 -1.42
C LYS A 41 31.15 9.36 -2.09
N ARG A 42 30.53 9.70 -3.23
CA ARG A 42 30.06 8.70 -4.17
C ARG A 42 31.25 7.87 -4.66
N PRO A 43 31.19 6.53 -4.64
CA PRO A 43 32.20 5.72 -5.30
C PRO A 43 32.08 5.99 -6.81
N VAL A 44 33.17 6.48 -7.39
CA VAL A 44 33.35 6.57 -8.85
C VAL A 44 33.36 5.13 -9.37
N LYS A 45 32.34 4.76 -10.14
CA LYS A 45 32.28 3.50 -10.85
C LYS A 45 33.42 3.44 -11.87
N PRO A 46 34.22 2.35 -11.91
CA PRO A 46 35.22 2.19 -12.97
C PRO A 46 34.52 2.07 -14.34
N PRO A 47 35.18 2.48 -15.43
CA PRO A 47 34.61 2.39 -16.77
C PRO A 47 34.37 0.91 -17.13
N ILE A 48 33.13 0.58 -17.42
CA ILE A 48 32.74 -0.74 -17.93
C ILE A 48 33.19 -0.79 -19.38
N ASN A 49 34.26 -1.50 -19.64
CA ASN A 49 34.62 -1.90 -21.00
C ASN A 49 33.48 -2.75 -21.58
N GLY A 50 32.95 -2.30 -22.69
CA GLY A 50 31.86 -2.95 -23.39
C GLY A 50 32.29 -4.30 -23.95
N ALA A 51 31.74 -5.35 -23.39
CA ALA A 51 31.40 -6.55 -24.12
C ALA A 51 29.86 -6.52 -24.20
N ALA A 52 29.34 -6.17 -25.36
CA ALA A 52 27.94 -6.36 -25.71
C ALA A 52 27.69 -7.87 -25.73
N ALA A 53 27.45 -8.44 -24.56
CA ALA A 53 26.77 -9.72 -24.44
C ALA A 53 25.36 -9.48 -25.01
N THR A 54 25.06 -10.09 -26.12
CA THR A 54 23.69 -10.24 -26.66
C THR A 54 22.89 -10.94 -25.57
N GLN A 55 22.33 -10.18 -24.63
CA GLN A 55 21.35 -10.69 -23.70
C GLN A 55 20.14 -11.05 -24.56
N THR A 56 19.97 -12.33 -24.85
CA THR A 56 18.67 -12.88 -25.21
C THR A 56 17.68 -12.28 -24.21
N ALA A 57 16.73 -11.49 -24.71
CA ALA A 57 15.78 -10.76 -23.89
C ALA A 57 14.93 -11.78 -23.09
N VAL A 58 15.43 -12.12 -21.90
CA VAL A 58 14.71 -12.95 -20.93
C VAL A 58 13.50 -12.13 -20.51
N GLY A 59 12.28 -12.66 -20.70
CA GLY A 59 11.06 -11.98 -20.26
C GLY A 59 11.14 -11.70 -18.76
N VAL A 60 10.72 -10.51 -18.36
CA VAL A 60 10.68 -10.11 -16.96
C VAL A 60 9.58 -10.90 -16.25
N ASP A 61 9.90 -11.54 -15.14
CA ASP A 61 8.97 -12.35 -14.38
C ASP A 61 8.22 -11.51 -13.31
N LEU A 62 7.14 -12.09 -12.74
CA LEU A 62 6.31 -11.42 -11.75
C LEU A 62 7.10 -11.01 -10.51
N LEU A 63 8.06 -11.84 -10.07
CA LEU A 63 8.86 -11.56 -8.88
C LEU A 63 9.75 -10.32 -9.09
N GLN A 64 10.35 -10.18 -10.26
CA GLN A 64 11.17 -9.02 -10.60
C GLN A 64 10.32 -7.74 -10.67
N VAL A 65 9.14 -7.80 -11.32
CA VAL A 65 8.19 -6.68 -11.38
C VAL A 65 7.75 -6.27 -9.97
N TYR A 66 7.51 -7.24 -9.07
CA TYR A 66 7.17 -6.97 -7.68
C TYR A 66 8.30 -6.27 -6.92
N GLN A 67 9.56 -6.72 -7.10
CA GLN A 67 10.72 -6.09 -6.46
C GLN A 67 10.94 -4.65 -6.95
N ASP A 68 10.76 -4.41 -8.24
CA ASP A 68 10.83 -3.08 -8.83
C ASP A 68 9.71 -2.18 -8.27
N ALA A 69 8.48 -2.67 -8.22
CA ALA A 69 7.34 -1.95 -7.64
C ALA A 69 7.54 -1.66 -6.15
N LYS A 70 8.06 -2.61 -5.36
CA LYS A 70 8.35 -2.43 -3.93
C LYS A 70 9.32 -1.27 -3.68
N SER A 71 10.24 -1.01 -4.63
CA SER A 71 11.22 0.06 -4.53
C SER A 71 10.76 1.40 -5.12
N GLN A 72 9.74 1.41 -5.98
CA GLN A 72 9.38 2.56 -6.81
C GLN A 72 7.93 3.02 -6.66
N ASP A 73 7.01 2.16 -6.16
CA ASP A 73 5.60 2.54 -5.98
C ASP A 73 5.44 3.61 -4.90
N ALA A 74 4.98 4.79 -5.32
CA ALA A 74 4.75 5.92 -4.44
C ALA A 74 3.68 5.64 -3.37
N THR A 75 2.68 4.81 -3.66
CA THR A 75 1.62 4.42 -2.72
C THR A 75 2.21 3.58 -1.58
N PHE A 76 3.06 2.62 -1.92
CA PHE A 76 3.75 1.80 -0.94
C PHE A 76 4.76 2.61 -0.11
N ALA A 77 5.54 3.49 -0.75
CA ALA A 77 6.46 4.41 -0.06
C ALA A 77 5.71 5.35 0.91
N SER A 78 4.53 5.84 0.53
CA SER A 78 3.65 6.63 1.40
C SER A 78 3.18 5.82 2.61
N ALA A 79 2.77 4.56 2.42
CA ALA A 79 2.37 3.68 3.51
C ALA A 79 3.53 3.37 4.47
N GLN A 80 4.75 3.20 3.94
CA GLN A 80 5.96 3.03 4.75
C GLN A 80 6.27 4.27 5.59
N ALA A 81 6.17 5.47 5.00
CA ALA A 81 6.35 6.72 5.73
C ALA A 81 5.27 6.94 6.79
N ALA A 82 4.02 6.58 6.49
CA ALA A 82 2.91 6.60 7.45
C ALA A 82 3.13 5.65 8.64
N TYR A 83 3.68 4.45 8.38
CA TYR A 83 4.07 3.52 9.43
C TYR A 83 5.17 4.11 10.32
N GLN A 84 6.23 4.69 9.75
CA GLN A 84 7.29 5.35 10.51
C GLN A 84 6.72 6.48 11.40
N ALA A 85 5.83 7.31 10.85
CA ALA A 85 5.13 8.33 11.63
C ALA A 85 4.23 7.74 12.73
N GLY A 86 3.61 6.57 12.46
CA GLY A 86 2.79 5.84 13.40
C GLY A 86 3.59 5.30 14.61
N VAL A 87 4.79 4.78 14.38
CA VAL A 87 5.69 4.27 15.43
C VAL A 87 6.07 5.38 16.42
N GLU A 88 6.22 6.62 15.97
CA GLU A 88 6.54 7.78 16.81
C GLU A 88 5.41 8.16 17.81
N LYS A 89 4.22 7.59 17.66
CA LYS A 89 3.12 7.82 18.62
C LYS A 89 3.45 7.28 20.01
N ALA A 90 4.14 6.15 20.13
CA ALA A 90 4.52 5.57 21.42
C ALA A 90 5.53 6.44 22.20
N PRO A 91 6.65 6.92 21.60
CA PRO A 91 7.51 7.93 22.24
C PRO A 91 6.77 9.20 22.63
N GLN A 92 5.88 9.73 21.77
CA GLN A 92 5.06 10.91 22.05
C GLN A 92 4.14 10.69 23.24
N GLY A 93 3.45 9.54 23.30
CA GLY A 93 2.62 9.16 24.44
C GLY A 93 3.42 9.02 25.73
N ARG A 94 4.62 8.39 25.65
CA ARG A 94 5.53 8.26 26.78
C ARG A 94 6.05 9.60 27.29
N ALA A 95 6.29 10.57 26.39
CA ALA A 95 6.78 11.90 26.76
C ALA A 95 5.83 12.62 27.74
N GLY A 96 4.53 12.36 27.68
CA GLY A 96 3.56 12.87 28.63
C GLY A 96 3.72 12.35 30.07
N LEU A 97 4.52 11.31 30.29
CA LEU A 97 4.84 10.74 31.61
C LEU A 97 6.22 11.18 32.14
N LEU A 98 7.03 11.82 31.30
CA LEU A 98 8.40 12.24 31.59
C LEU A 98 8.43 13.71 32.00
N PRO A 99 9.52 14.17 32.67
CA PRO A 99 9.67 15.57 33.03
C PRO A 99 9.82 16.43 31.76
N SER A 100 9.15 17.57 31.78
CA SER A 100 9.34 18.61 30.75
C SER A 100 10.12 19.77 31.38
N VAL A 101 11.10 20.30 30.63
CA VAL A 101 11.91 21.44 31.03
C VAL A 101 11.72 22.55 29.98
N ASN A 102 11.29 23.72 30.43
CA ASN A 102 11.05 24.87 29.58
C ASN A 102 11.85 26.08 30.08
N LEU A 103 12.45 26.79 29.14
CA LEU A 103 13.07 28.09 29.38
C LEU A 103 12.21 29.16 28.73
N SER A 104 11.75 30.11 29.54
CA SER A 104 11.00 31.28 29.07
C SER A 104 11.76 32.56 29.39
N GLY A 105 11.72 33.53 28.47
CA GLY A 105 12.26 34.87 28.68
C GLY A 105 11.17 35.93 28.45
N ASN A 106 11.14 36.93 29.25
CA ASN A 106 10.22 38.05 29.10
C ASN A 106 10.97 39.38 29.16
N GLY A 107 10.51 40.34 28.38
CA GLY A 107 10.92 41.73 28.45
C GLY A 107 9.68 42.63 28.26
N SER A 108 9.45 43.55 29.16
CA SER A 108 8.33 44.49 29.01
C SER A 108 8.69 45.85 29.56
N ARG A 109 8.09 46.88 28.96
CA ARG A 109 8.13 48.25 29.48
C ARG A 109 6.78 48.57 30.08
N ALA A 110 6.74 48.77 31.39
CA ALA A 110 5.54 49.13 32.12
C ALA A 110 5.44 50.66 32.29
N PHE A 111 4.23 51.18 32.21
CA PHE A 111 3.88 52.56 32.42
C PHE A 111 2.92 52.59 33.63
N THR A 112 3.29 53.24 34.70
CA THR A 112 2.46 53.34 35.91
C THR A 112 2.35 54.79 36.33
N LYS A 113 1.14 55.23 36.64
CA LYS A 113 0.90 56.55 37.26
C LYS A 113 0.30 56.32 38.64
N PRO A 114 1.10 56.37 39.71
CA PRO A 114 0.56 56.26 41.06
C PRO A 114 -0.36 57.44 41.36
N ASP A 115 -1.43 57.18 42.14
CA ASP A 115 -2.34 58.23 42.57
C ASP A 115 -1.60 59.28 43.39
N GLY A 116 -1.87 60.55 43.06
CA GLY A 116 -1.20 61.71 43.72
C GLY A 116 0.12 62.16 43.09
N THR A 117 0.59 61.47 42.01
CA THR A 117 1.78 61.90 41.27
C THR A 117 1.45 62.55 39.92
N PRO A 118 2.11 63.68 39.50
CA PRO A 118 1.81 64.33 38.25
C PRO A 118 2.34 63.62 37.04
N ALA A 119 3.31 62.71 37.16
CA ALA A 119 4.04 62.09 36.03
C ALA A 119 3.86 60.56 35.94
N TRP A 120 3.92 60.04 34.71
CA TRP A 120 4.03 58.60 34.45
C TRP A 120 5.42 58.10 34.79
N ALA A 121 5.52 57.08 35.57
CA ALA A 121 6.76 56.32 35.78
C ALA A 121 6.89 55.24 34.71
N HIS A 122 8.07 55.18 34.09
CA HIS A 122 8.43 54.16 33.09
C HIS A 122 9.49 53.26 33.71
N TYR A 123 9.27 51.93 33.62
CA TYR A 123 10.31 50.99 34.03
C TYR A 123 10.33 49.79 33.13
N ASP A 124 11.53 49.33 32.80
CA ASP A 124 11.76 48.12 32.00
C ASP A 124 11.91 46.93 32.97
N THR A 125 11.15 45.86 32.66
CA THR A 125 11.31 44.55 33.33
C THR A 125 11.85 43.56 32.32
N SER A 126 12.79 42.75 32.75
CA SER A 126 13.30 41.65 31.94
C SER A 126 13.63 40.46 32.85
N GLY A 127 13.41 39.26 32.32
CA GLY A 127 13.69 38.11 33.14
C GLY A 127 13.76 36.83 32.27
N TYR A 128 14.25 35.79 32.94
CA TYR A 128 14.15 34.44 32.41
C TYR A 128 13.69 33.51 33.54
N THR A 129 12.96 32.45 33.16
CA THR A 129 12.49 31.41 34.06
C THR A 129 12.73 30.06 33.44
N LEU A 130 13.47 29.20 34.13
CA LEU A 130 13.60 27.78 33.84
C LEU A 130 12.56 27.05 34.69
N SER A 131 11.65 26.34 34.04
CA SER A 131 10.60 25.56 34.70
C SER A 131 10.74 24.09 34.38
N LEU A 132 10.65 23.24 35.41
CA LEU A 132 10.56 21.78 35.27
C LEU A 132 9.20 21.35 35.82
N THR A 133 8.50 20.54 35.03
CA THR A 133 7.24 19.93 35.43
C THR A 133 7.32 18.42 35.21
N GLN A 134 7.16 17.63 36.28
CA GLN A 134 7.10 16.18 36.24
C GLN A 134 5.73 15.73 36.70
N PRO A 135 4.91 15.13 35.83
CA PRO A 135 3.67 14.49 36.24
C PRO A 135 3.96 13.32 37.19
N LEU A 136 3.39 13.35 38.40
CA LEU A 136 3.47 12.25 39.37
C LEU A 136 2.21 11.37 39.33
N PHE A 137 1.05 12.02 39.19
CA PHE A 137 -0.24 11.35 39.04
C PHE A 137 -1.12 12.08 38.06
N ARG A 138 -1.16 11.58 36.84
CA ARG A 138 -2.03 12.06 35.75
C ARG A 138 -2.58 10.87 34.96
N LEU A 139 -3.76 10.39 35.37
CA LEU A 139 -4.40 9.25 34.71
C LEU A 139 -4.73 9.51 33.22
N GLN A 140 -4.94 10.77 32.84
CA GLN A 140 -5.09 11.16 31.44
C GLN A 140 -3.85 10.80 30.62
N ASN A 141 -2.65 11.03 31.14
CA ASN A 141 -1.39 10.75 30.45
C ASN A 141 -1.14 9.24 30.35
N LEU A 142 -1.52 8.46 31.38
CA LEU A 142 -1.44 7.01 31.31
C LEU A 142 -2.38 6.45 30.24
N ALA A 143 -3.64 6.91 30.21
CA ALA A 143 -4.59 6.53 29.17
C ALA A 143 -4.12 6.97 27.77
N ALA A 144 -3.50 8.15 27.63
CA ALA A 144 -2.92 8.63 26.40
C ALA A 144 -1.72 7.77 25.95
N TYR A 145 -0.91 7.28 26.87
CA TYR A 145 0.18 6.36 26.54
C TYR A 145 -0.33 4.99 26.09
N ASP A 146 -1.38 4.45 26.74
CA ASP A 146 -2.01 3.21 26.30
C ASP A 146 -2.68 3.37 24.93
N GLN A 147 -3.34 4.50 24.69
CA GLN A 147 -3.87 4.87 23.38
C GLN A 147 -2.77 4.91 22.30
N ALA A 148 -1.63 5.52 22.61
CA ALA A 148 -0.49 5.63 21.70
C ALA A 148 0.10 4.26 21.32
N LYS A 149 0.15 3.30 22.27
CA LYS A 149 0.56 1.92 21.98
C LYS A 149 -0.38 1.25 20.96
N GLN A 150 -1.69 1.45 21.14
CA GLN A 150 -2.67 0.89 20.18
C GLN A 150 -2.63 1.59 18.82
N GLN A 151 -2.26 2.87 18.75
CA GLN A 151 -2.02 3.57 17.49
C GLN A 151 -0.83 2.99 16.74
N VAL A 152 0.23 2.52 17.42
CA VAL A 152 1.34 1.80 16.78
C VAL A 152 0.85 0.48 16.17
N VAL A 153 0.07 -0.31 16.93
CA VAL A 153 -0.51 -1.57 16.43
C VAL A 153 -1.40 -1.32 15.21
N GLN A 154 -2.19 -0.26 15.24
CA GLN A 154 -3.01 0.14 14.09
C GLN A 154 -2.15 0.50 12.87
N ALA A 155 -1.08 1.27 13.05
CA ALA A 155 -0.17 1.64 11.97
C ALA A 155 0.56 0.43 11.38
N GLU A 156 0.96 -0.53 12.21
CA GLU A 156 1.58 -1.78 11.78
C GLU A 156 0.61 -2.64 10.94
N ALA A 157 -0.64 -2.76 11.41
CA ALA A 157 -1.67 -3.49 10.67
C ALA A 157 -1.98 -2.81 9.31
N GLN A 158 -2.03 -1.48 9.27
CA GLN A 158 -2.22 -0.72 8.02
C GLN A 158 -1.05 -0.92 7.06
N PHE A 159 0.18 -0.92 7.54
CA PHE A 159 1.36 -1.18 6.71
C PHE A 159 1.37 -2.61 6.17
N SER A 160 1.03 -3.61 7.00
CA SER A 160 0.91 -4.99 6.57
C SER A 160 -0.19 -5.17 5.52
N ALA A 161 -1.32 -4.46 5.66
CA ALA A 161 -2.37 -4.44 4.63
C ALA A 161 -1.87 -3.80 3.31
N ALA A 162 -1.08 -2.72 3.39
CA ALA A 162 -0.49 -2.09 2.22
C ALA A 162 0.54 -2.98 1.50
N GLN A 163 1.28 -3.82 2.24
CA GLN A 163 2.17 -4.83 1.63
C GLN A 163 1.36 -5.88 0.82
N GLN A 164 0.27 -6.37 1.39
CA GLN A 164 -0.61 -7.32 0.69
C GLN A 164 -1.30 -6.67 -0.52
N ASP A 165 -1.72 -5.42 -0.39
CA ASP A 165 -2.29 -4.65 -1.49
C ASP A 165 -1.30 -4.45 -2.64
N LEU A 166 -0.02 -4.16 -2.35
CA LEU A 166 1.01 -4.06 -3.37
C LEU A 166 1.15 -5.37 -4.15
N ILE A 167 1.18 -6.53 -3.47
CA ILE A 167 1.25 -7.84 -4.13
C ILE A 167 0.06 -8.03 -5.07
N LEU A 168 -1.16 -7.70 -4.61
CA LEU A 168 -2.37 -7.84 -5.43
C LEU A 168 -2.37 -6.89 -6.63
N ARG A 169 -2.03 -5.61 -6.44
CA ARG A 169 -2.00 -4.61 -7.52
C ARG A 169 -0.96 -4.97 -8.59
N VAL A 170 0.23 -5.36 -8.17
CA VAL A 170 1.29 -5.78 -9.10
C VAL A 170 0.88 -7.04 -9.86
N SER A 171 0.36 -8.06 -9.16
CA SER A 171 -0.09 -9.30 -9.80
C SER A 171 -1.25 -9.04 -10.76
N GLN A 172 -2.22 -8.21 -10.38
CA GLN A 172 -3.34 -7.83 -11.25
C GLN A 172 -2.84 -7.12 -12.52
N ALA A 173 -1.98 -6.09 -12.37
CA ALA A 173 -1.46 -5.35 -13.51
C ALA A 173 -0.60 -6.24 -14.43
N TYR A 174 0.21 -7.13 -13.87
CA TYR A 174 1.03 -8.08 -14.62
C TYR A 174 0.17 -9.02 -15.47
N PHE A 175 -0.83 -9.66 -14.86
CA PHE A 175 -1.72 -10.59 -15.57
C PHE A 175 -2.68 -9.88 -16.52
N ASP A 176 -3.08 -8.64 -16.23
CA ASP A 176 -3.88 -7.82 -17.16
C ASP A 176 -3.09 -7.54 -18.44
N VAL A 177 -1.79 -7.22 -18.35
CA VAL A 177 -0.94 -7.04 -19.54
C VAL A 177 -0.78 -8.34 -20.30
N LEU A 178 -0.54 -9.47 -19.63
CA LEU A 178 -0.43 -10.78 -20.28
C LEU A 178 -1.73 -11.16 -21.00
N LEU A 179 -2.87 -10.99 -20.37
CA LEU A 179 -4.18 -11.27 -20.98
C LEU A 179 -4.42 -10.40 -22.20
N ALA A 180 -4.10 -9.10 -22.14
CA ALA A 180 -4.23 -8.19 -23.27
C ALA A 180 -3.28 -8.59 -24.41
N GLN A 181 -2.06 -9.01 -24.10
CA GLN A 181 -1.09 -9.52 -25.08
C GLN A 181 -1.57 -10.81 -25.76
N ASP A 182 -2.14 -11.74 -24.99
CA ASP A 182 -2.74 -12.96 -25.50
C ASP A 182 -3.94 -12.65 -26.41
N ASN A 183 -4.79 -11.68 -26.02
CA ASN A 183 -5.93 -11.23 -26.83
C ASN A 183 -5.49 -10.64 -28.17
N VAL A 184 -4.42 -9.83 -28.19
CA VAL A 184 -3.82 -9.33 -29.46
C VAL A 184 -3.34 -10.49 -30.32
N THR A 185 -2.68 -11.49 -29.73
CA THR A 185 -2.21 -12.68 -30.47
C THR A 185 -3.38 -13.47 -31.06
N VAL A 186 -4.46 -13.62 -30.32
CA VAL A 186 -5.69 -14.30 -30.79
C VAL A 186 -6.36 -13.50 -31.88
N SER A 187 -6.51 -12.17 -31.78
CA SER A 187 -7.14 -11.34 -32.82
C SER A 187 -6.29 -11.27 -34.11
N GLN A 188 -4.97 -11.24 -34.01
CA GLN A 188 -4.07 -11.35 -35.16
C GLN A 188 -4.22 -12.69 -35.86
N SER A 189 -4.25 -13.80 -35.11
CA SER A 189 -4.47 -15.13 -35.69
C SER A 189 -5.85 -15.24 -36.34
N GLN A 190 -6.89 -14.67 -35.76
CA GLN A 190 -8.23 -14.60 -36.29
C GLN A 190 -8.27 -13.79 -37.59
N LYS A 191 -7.67 -12.59 -37.63
CA LYS A 191 -7.57 -11.77 -38.81
C LYS A 191 -6.87 -12.51 -39.98
N THR A 192 -5.77 -13.20 -39.68
CA THR A 192 -5.02 -14.00 -40.64
C THR A 192 -5.90 -15.10 -41.24
N ALA A 193 -6.57 -15.89 -40.41
CA ALA A 193 -7.47 -16.97 -40.85
C ALA A 193 -8.61 -16.43 -41.73
N ILE A 194 -9.25 -15.33 -41.29
CA ILE A 194 -10.35 -14.72 -42.08
C ILE A 194 -9.83 -14.09 -43.40
N SER A 195 -8.61 -13.52 -43.43
CA SER A 195 -8.01 -12.99 -44.65
C SER A 195 -7.75 -14.07 -45.69
N GLU A 196 -7.31 -15.28 -45.27
CA GLU A 196 -7.13 -16.44 -46.14
C GLU A 196 -8.48 -16.90 -46.74
N GLN A 197 -9.54 -16.93 -45.90
CA GLN A 197 -10.88 -17.30 -46.35
C GLN A 197 -11.46 -16.25 -47.31
N LEU A 198 -11.26 -14.94 -47.08
CA LEU A 198 -11.66 -13.88 -47.99
C LEU A 198 -10.96 -14.03 -49.35
N ALA A 199 -9.65 -14.29 -49.33
CA ALA A 199 -8.90 -14.51 -50.54
C ALA A 199 -9.41 -15.75 -51.31
N GLN A 200 -9.80 -16.82 -50.60
CA GLN A 200 -10.41 -18.00 -51.19
C GLN A 200 -11.82 -17.70 -51.78
N ALA A 201 -12.67 -16.97 -51.04
CA ALA A 201 -14.00 -16.58 -51.49
C ALA A 201 -13.94 -15.72 -52.80
N LYS A 202 -12.98 -14.77 -52.85
CA LYS A 202 -12.76 -13.97 -54.09
C LYS A 202 -12.35 -14.83 -55.26
N ARG A 203 -11.40 -15.75 -55.11
CA ARG A 203 -10.98 -16.68 -56.18
C ARG A 203 -12.13 -17.58 -56.63
N ASN A 204 -12.91 -18.11 -55.69
CA ASN A 204 -14.06 -18.98 -56.02
C ASN A 204 -15.17 -18.22 -56.76
N PHE A 205 -15.37 -16.93 -56.45
CA PHE A 205 -16.28 -16.05 -57.17
C PHE A 205 -15.79 -15.77 -58.63
N GLU A 206 -14.49 -15.48 -58.79
CA GLU A 206 -13.88 -15.25 -60.08
C GLU A 206 -14.03 -16.45 -61.05
N VAL A 207 -13.93 -17.68 -60.52
CA VAL A 207 -14.14 -18.93 -61.32
C VAL A 207 -15.59 -19.40 -61.32
N GLY A 208 -16.53 -18.62 -60.71
CA GLY A 208 -17.96 -18.91 -60.76
C GLY A 208 -18.46 -20.03 -59.82
N THR A 209 -17.65 -20.45 -58.86
CA THR A 209 -18.00 -21.52 -57.89
C THR A 209 -18.53 -20.99 -56.54
N ALA A 210 -18.57 -19.68 -56.33
CA ALA A 210 -19.13 -19.02 -55.15
C ALA A 210 -19.97 -17.79 -55.57
N THR A 211 -20.82 -17.33 -54.63
CA THR A 211 -21.67 -16.16 -54.82
C THR A 211 -20.96 -14.86 -54.42
N ILE A 212 -21.42 -13.72 -54.96
CA ILE A 212 -20.95 -12.40 -54.47
C ILE A 212 -21.29 -12.19 -52.98
N THR A 213 -22.37 -12.79 -52.51
CA THR A 213 -22.78 -12.75 -51.11
C THR A 213 -21.70 -13.37 -50.19
N ASP A 214 -21.14 -14.53 -50.56
CA ASP A 214 -20.06 -15.18 -49.80
C ASP A 214 -18.82 -14.29 -49.70
N THR A 215 -18.50 -13.57 -50.77
CA THR A 215 -17.38 -12.62 -50.80
C THR A 215 -17.64 -11.42 -49.89
N ASN A 216 -18.87 -10.86 -49.93
CA ASN A 216 -19.25 -9.72 -49.08
C ASN A 216 -19.30 -10.08 -47.59
N GLU A 217 -19.78 -11.30 -47.27
CA GLU A 217 -19.76 -11.80 -45.87
C GLU A 217 -18.33 -11.98 -45.36
N ALA A 218 -17.46 -12.60 -46.13
CA ALA A 218 -16.05 -12.76 -45.78
C ALA A 218 -15.36 -11.40 -45.63
N GLN A 219 -15.66 -10.40 -46.47
CA GLN A 219 -15.15 -9.04 -46.33
C GLN A 219 -15.66 -8.38 -45.06
N ALA A 220 -16.96 -8.48 -44.73
CA ALA A 220 -17.52 -7.91 -43.52
C ALA A 220 -16.87 -8.52 -42.26
N ARG A 221 -16.62 -9.84 -42.25
CA ARG A 221 -15.90 -10.52 -41.14
C ARG A 221 -14.45 -10.07 -41.04
N TYR A 222 -13.77 -9.86 -42.17
CA TYR A 222 -12.40 -9.34 -42.17
C TYR A 222 -12.34 -7.94 -41.57
N ASP A 223 -13.25 -7.05 -41.99
CA ASP A 223 -13.30 -5.68 -41.45
C ASP A 223 -13.60 -5.65 -39.95
N GLN A 224 -14.47 -6.53 -39.46
CA GLN A 224 -14.71 -6.73 -38.04
C GLN A 224 -13.47 -7.24 -37.29
N ALA A 225 -12.71 -8.17 -37.89
CA ALA A 225 -11.49 -8.69 -37.30
C ALA A 225 -10.39 -7.62 -37.20
N VAL A 226 -10.25 -6.77 -38.22
CA VAL A 226 -9.35 -5.60 -38.22
C VAL A 226 -9.75 -4.63 -37.12
N ALA A 227 -11.03 -4.29 -37.02
CA ALA A 227 -11.51 -3.40 -35.94
C ALA A 227 -11.24 -3.99 -34.56
N LYS A 228 -11.45 -5.29 -34.36
CA LYS A 228 -11.19 -5.98 -33.10
C LYS A 228 -9.70 -5.98 -32.72
N GLU A 229 -8.81 -6.21 -33.68
CA GLU A 229 -7.35 -6.15 -33.46
C GLU A 229 -6.92 -4.74 -33.01
N ILE A 230 -7.46 -3.68 -33.60
CA ILE A 230 -7.15 -2.29 -33.21
C ILE A 230 -7.59 -2.04 -31.75
N VAL A 231 -8.78 -2.53 -31.36
CA VAL A 231 -9.28 -2.41 -29.97
C VAL A 231 -8.38 -3.18 -29.00
N ASP A 232 -7.98 -4.43 -29.34
CA ASP A 232 -7.13 -5.25 -28.49
C ASP A 232 -5.70 -4.65 -28.35
N GLN A 233 -5.15 -4.07 -29.41
CA GLN A 233 -3.87 -3.35 -29.37
C GLN A 233 -3.94 -2.11 -28.48
N ASN A 234 -5.02 -1.33 -28.56
CA ASN A 234 -5.22 -0.18 -27.68
C ASN A 234 -5.39 -0.61 -26.22
N ASP A 235 -6.13 -1.67 -25.93
CA ASP A 235 -6.27 -2.21 -24.57
C ASP A 235 -4.91 -2.65 -24.01
N LEU A 236 -4.09 -3.34 -24.82
CA LEU A 236 -2.73 -3.72 -24.42
C LEU A 236 -1.89 -2.49 -24.01
N GLU A 237 -1.98 -1.41 -24.77
CA GLU A 237 -1.23 -0.19 -24.44
C GLU A 237 -1.74 0.44 -23.14
N ILE A 238 -3.07 0.49 -22.93
CA ILE A 238 -3.67 0.96 -21.67
C ILE A 238 -3.17 0.12 -20.46
N LYS A 239 -3.14 -1.23 -20.61
CA LYS A 239 -2.67 -2.12 -19.52
C LYS A 239 -1.17 -1.96 -19.26
N ARG A 240 -0.37 -1.72 -20.30
CA ARG A 240 1.06 -1.39 -20.15
C ARG A 240 1.28 -0.10 -19.39
N GLN A 241 0.51 0.95 -19.69
CA GLN A 241 0.56 2.21 -18.98
C GLN A 241 0.14 2.05 -17.50
N ALA A 242 -0.86 1.23 -17.22
CA ALA A 242 -1.26 0.91 -15.84
C ALA A 242 -0.13 0.17 -15.07
N LEU A 243 0.58 -0.75 -15.72
CA LEU A 243 1.75 -1.40 -15.12
C LEU A 243 2.90 -0.39 -14.89
N GLN A 244 3.09 0.56 -15.81
CA GLN A 244 4.11 1.61 -15.69
C GLN A 244 3.90 2.51 -14.46
N GLN A 245 2.67 2.70 -14.00
CA GLN A 245 2.40 3.46 -12.77
C GLN A 245 2.98 2.78 -11.52
N LEU A 246 3.16 1.46 -11.56
CA LEU A 246 3.72 0.69 -10.45
C LEU A 246 5.25 0.55 -10.56
N VAL A 247 5.78 0.48 -11.79
CA VAL A 247 7.20 0.31 -12.08
C VAL A 247 7.65 1.38 -13.07
N THR A 248 8.68 2.14 -12.79
CA THR A 248 9.09 3.29 -13.62
C THR A 248 9.45 2.91 -15.06
N LYS A 249 9.88 1.66 -15.32
CA LYS A 249 10.22 1.18 -16.65
C LYS A 249 9.28 0.05 -17.06
N ILE A 250 8.63 0.19 -18.22
CA ILE A 250 7.84 -0.88 -18.80
C ILE A 250 8.80 -1.98 -19.26
N PRO A 251 8.63 -3.23 -18.80
CA PRO A 251 9.37 -4.36 -19.35
C PRO A 251 9.00 -4.56 -20.83
N GLU A 252 9.99 -4.72 -21.69
CA GLU A 252 9.74 -4.97 -23.12
C GLU A 252 8.95 -6.26 -23.35
N ARG A 253 9.21 -7.28 -22.54
CA ARG A 253 8.51 -8.57 -22.58
C ARG A 253 8.27 -9.10 -21.17
N LEU A 254 7.06 -9.59 -20.94
CA LEU A 254 6.69 -10.32 -19.71
C LEU A 254 6.78 -11.83 -19.96
N SER A 255 7.10 -12.59 -18.91
CA SER A 255 7.09 -14.05 -18.99
C SER A 255 5.65 -14.57 -19.05
N PRO A 256 5.27 -15.32 -20.11
CA PRO A 256 3.90 -15.83 -20.26
C PRO A 256 3.61 -16.99 -19.31
N LEU A 257 2.33 -17.33 -19.15
CA LEU A 257 1.90 -18.55 -18.44
C LEU A 257 2.32 -19.80 -19.22
N LYS A 258 2.55 -20.89 -18.47
CA LYS A 258 2.74 -22.24 -19.06
C LYS A 258 1.44 -22.74 -19.70
N ASP A 259 1.54 -23.50 -20.79
CA ASP A 259 0.38 -24.09 -21.48
C ASP A 259 -0.39 -25.07 -20.57
N GLN A 260 0.34 -25.92 -19.84
CA GLN A 260 -0.23 -26.83 -18.86
C GLN A 260 -0.10 -26.24 -17.47
N LEU A 261 -1.23 -25.81 -16.91
CA LEU A 261 -1.31 -25.22 -15.58
C LEU A 261 -1.92 -26.23 -14.61
N ALA A 262 -1.16 -26.58 -13.58
CA ALA A 262 -1.73 -27.20 -12.40
C ALA A 262 -2.34 -26.10 -11.52
N LEU A 263 -3.66 -25.98 -11.54
CA LEU A 263 -4.40 -25.06 -10.67
C LEU A 263 -4.91 -25.83 -9.46
N PRO A 264 -4.19 -25.81 -8.32
CA PRO A 264 -4.60 -26.55 -7.13
C PRO A 264 -5.86 -25.93 -6.52
N LEU A 265 -6.71 -26.77 -5.95
CA LEU A 265 -7.81 -26.31 -5.11
C LEU A 265 -7.27 -25.71 -3.81
N PRO A 266 -8.02 -24.80 -3.16
CA PRO A 266 -7.63 -24.25 -1.88
C PRO A 266 -7.41 -25.35 -0.84
N SER A 267 -6.34 -25.23 -0.05
CA SER A 267 -6.09 -26.14 1.08
C SER A 267 -6.09 -25.35 2.38
N PRO A 268 -6.99 -25.63 3.34
CA PRO A 268 -8.06 -26.64 3.32
C PRO A 268 -9.19 -26.33 2.33
N ASN A 269 -9.84 -27.37 1.78
CA ASN A 269 -10.97 -27.19 0.88
C ASN A 269 -12.30 -27.06 1.65
N ASN A 270 -12.34 -26.15 2.59
CA ASN A 270 -13.51 -25.83 3.43
C ASN A 270 -13.63 -24.32 3.57
N ILE A 271 -14.73 -23.76 3.11
CA ILE A 271 -15.00 -22.32 3.13
C ILE A 271 -15.02 -21.73 4.55
N ASN A 272 -15.50 -22.50 5.55
CA ASN A 272 -15.61 -22.00 6.92
C ASN A 272 -14.23 -21.85 7.58
N ASP A 273 -13.27 -22.70 7.26
CA ASP A 273 -11.90 -22.59 7.78
C ASP A 273 -11.23 -21.30 7.28
N TRP A 274 -11.44 -20.94 6.01
CA TRP A 274 -10.96 -19.70 5.41
C TRP A 274 -11.64 -18.47 6.02
N VAL A 275 -12.95 -18.52 6.27
CA VAL A 275 -13.68 -17.44 6.94
C VAL A 275 -13.17 -17.25 8.36
N THR A 276 -12.98 -18.32 9.12
CA THR A 276 -12.44 -18.26 10.49
C THR A 276 -11.01 -17.70 10.48
N ALA A 277 -10.16 -18.14 9.54
CA ALA A 277 -8.81 -17.60 9.36
C ALA A 277 -8.84 -16.10 9.02
N SER A 278 -9.75 -15.68 8.14
CA SER A 278 -9.89 -14.28 7.77
C SER A 278 -10.35 -13.41 8.93
N GLU A 279 -11.29 -13.88 9.74
CA GLU A 279 -11.74 -13.14 10.92
C GLU A 279 -10.63 -12.99 11.97
N SER A 280 -9.70 -13.93 12.08
CA SER A 280 -8.60 -13.88 13.06
C SER A 280 -7.39 -13.07 12.57
N ASN A 281 -6.96 -13.27 11.32
CA ASN A 281 -5.65 -12.84 10.83
C ASN A 281 -5.70 -11.66 9.84
N ASN A 282 -6.89 -11.24 9.39
CA ASN A 282 -7.00 -10.15 8.42
C ASN A 282 -6.46 -8.85 8.99
N GLN A 283 -5.54 -8.20 8.27
CA GLN A 283 -4.83 -7.01 8.73
C GLN A 283 -5.77 -5.80 8.90
N THR A 284 -6.77 -5.67 8.04
CA THR A 284 -7.78 -4.61 8.18
C THR A 284 -8.57 -4.76 9.48
N LEU A 285 -8.97 -5.99 9.83
CA LEU A 285 -9.66 -6.26 11.08
C LEU A 285 -8.75 -6.05 12.31
N THR A 286 -7.47 -6.38 12.20
CA THR A 286 -6.49 -6.10 13.25
C THR A 286 -6.37 -4.59 13.51
N GLY A 287 -6.28 -3.78 12.46
CA GLY A 287 -6.28 -2.33 12.57
C GLY A 287 -7.56 -1.77 13.17
N LEU A 288 -8.73 -2.33 12.82
CA LEU A 288 -10.03 -1.91 13.39
C LEU A 288 -10.20 -2.35 14.85
N ARG A 289 -9.67 -3.51 15.25
CA ARG A 289 -9.62 -3.91 16.68
C ARG A 289 -8.76 -2.92 17.48
N ALA A 290 -7.61 -2.54 16.96
CA ALA A 290 -6.78 -1.52 17.56
C ALA A 290 -7.52 -0.16 17.66
N ALA A 291 -8.32 0.21 16.64
CA ALA A 291 -9.14 1.42 16.68
C ALA A 291 -10.21 1.39 17.79
N VAL A 292 -10.80 0.23 18.06
CA VAL A 292 -11.72 0.06 19.20
C VAL A 292 -10.99 0.25 20.53
N GLU A 293 -9.78 -0.30 20.70
CA GLU A 293 -8.98 -0.11 21.92
C GLU A 293 -8.51 1.34 22.09
N ILE A 294 -8.18 2.03 20.99
CA ILE A 294 -7.91 3.47 20.98
C ILE A 294 -9.12 4.25 21.50
N ALA A 295 -10.33 3.93 20.99
CA ALA A 295 -11.55 4.59 21.44
C ALA A 295 -11.90 4.27 22.91
N LYS A 296 -11.62 3.06 23.41
CA LYS A 296 -11.76 2.71 24.82
C LYS A 296 -10.79 3.52 25.70
N SER A 297 -9.55 3.65 25.27
CA SER A 297 -8.54 4.46 25.96
C SER A 297 -8.92 5.94 25.97
N GLU A 298 -9.54 6.45 24.91
CA GLU A 298 -10.06 7.82 24.86
C GLU A 298 -11.19 8.03 25.89
N VAL A 299 -12.11 7.06 26.06
CA VAL A 299 -13.13 7.13 27.12
C VAL A 299 -12.47 7.21 28.50
N GLN A 300 -11.45 6.41 28.75
CA GLN A 300 -10.72 6.45 30.04
C GLN A 300 -10.02 7.79 30.25
N LYS A 301 -9.38 8.32 29.22
CA LYS A 301 -8.71 9.62 29.22
C LYS A 301 -9.70 10.76 29.53
N GLN A 302 -10.90 10.76 28.91
CA GLN A 302 -11.90 11.77 29.18
C GLN A 302 -12.52 11.63 30.60
N ARG A 303 -12.73 10.40 31.09
CA ARG A 303 -13.16 10.15 32.48
C ARG A 303 -12.12 10.62 33.49
N ALA A 304 -10.83 10.42 33.19
CA ALA A 304 -9.74 10.90 34.05
C ALA A 304 -9.70 12.44 34.18
N GLY A 305 -10.41 13.17 33.28
CA GLY A 305 -10.60 14.62 33.42
C GLY A 305 -11.42 15.07 34.64
N HIS A 306 -12.08 14.14 35.36
CA HIS A 306 -12.74 14.40 36.62
C HIS A 306 -11.84 14.13 37.86
N LEU A 307 -10.66 13.55 37.65
CA LEU A 307 -9.77 13.13 38.71
C LEU A 307 -8.70 14.17 39.02
N PRO A 308 -8.15 14.19 40.24
CA PRO A 308 -7.06 15.10 40.57
C PRO A 308 -5.80 14.78 39.74
N THR A 309 -5.03 15.81 39.46
CA THR A 309 -3.67 15.71 38.91
C THR A 309 -2.67 16.15 39.99
N VAL A 310 -1.51 15.47 40.03
CA VAL A 310 -0.42 15.78 40.94
C VAL A 310 0.86 15.91 40.13
N ASP A 311 1.48 17.08 40.22
CA ASP A 311 2.71 17.40 39.51
C ASP A 311 3.79 17.86 40.49
N LEU A 312 5.04 17.44 40.27
CA LEU A 312 6.21 18.07 40.85
C LEU A 312 6.60 19.22 39.95
N VAL A 313 6.65 20.43 40.50
CA VAL A 313 7.04 21.63 39.78
C VAL A 313 8.28 22.24 40.44
N ALA A 314 9.24 22.64 39.59
CA ALA A 314 10.41 23.38 40.02
C ALA A 314 10.64 24.56 39.09
N ASN A 315 10.83 25.74 39.64
CA ASN A 315 11.09 26.95 38.89
C ASN A 315 12.36 27.60 39.41
N TYR A 316 13.20 28.08 38.51
CA TYR A 316 14.34 28.93 38.81
C TYR A 316 14.37 30.07 37.83
N GLY A 317 14.47 31.29 38.32
CA GLY A 317 14.45 32.47 37.47
C GLY A 317 15.23 33.64 38.07
N ASN A 318 15.57 34.55 37.14
CA ASN A 318 16.06 35.87 37.47
C ASN A 318 15.08 36.87 36.85
N ASN A 319 14.52 37.73 37.70
CA ASN A 319 13.61 38.78 37.27
C ASN A 319 14.20 40.11 37.67
N ARG A 320 14.57 40.88 36.65
CA ARG A 320 15.07 42.23 36.82
C ARG A 320 13.86 43.15 36.77
N ASN A 321 13.43 43.59 37.94
CA ASN A 321 12.35 44.56 38.06
C ASN A 321 12.91 45.98 37.95
N GLY A 322 12.24 46.82 37.15
CA GLY A 322 12.61 48.25 37.03
C GLY A 322 12.31 49.08 38.27
N PHE A 323 11.85 48.43 39.37
CA PHE A 323 11.73 49.10 40.65
C PHE A 323 13.09 49.35 41.23
N VAL A 324 13.28 50.59 41.69
CA VAL A 324 14.46 51.04 42.42
C VAL A 324 14.14 50.93 43.89
N ASP A 325 15.07 50.45 44.67
CA ASP A 325 14.92 50.43 46.15
C ASP A 325 14.94 51.86 46.69
N PRO A 326 14.67 52.11 47.99
CA PRO A 326 14.72 53.41 48.60
C PRO A 326 16.08 54.11 48.50
N PHE A 327 17.14 53.38 48.14
CA PHE A 327 18.52 53.87 47.96
C PHE A 327 18.89 54.14 46.50
N GLY A 328 17.97 53.84 45.52
CA GLY A 328 18.18 54.10 44.09
C GLY A 328 18.76 52.93 43.29
N ASP A 329 18.92 51.75 43.89
CA ASP A 329 19.46 50.56 43.20
C ASP A 329 18.36 49.71 42.56
N ARG A 330 18.65 49.17 41.37
CA ARG A 330 17.75 48.22 40.68
C ARG A 330 17.74 46.90 41.38
N ILE A 331 16.56 46.34 41.66
CA ILE A 331 16.42 45.06 42.32
C ILE A 331 16.43 43.95 41.30
N ASP A 332 17.51 43.14 41.28
CA ASP A 332 17.60 41.87 40.58
C ASP A 332 17.19 40.73 41.54
N LEU A 333 16.01 40.14 41.26
CA LEU A 333 15.52 39.07 42.11
C LEU A 333 15.80 37.68 41.46
N LYS A 334 16.69 36.94 42.07
CA LYS A 334 16.90 35.51 41.78
C LYS A 334 16.02 34.68 42.70
N SER A 335 15.15 33.85 42.12
CA SER A 335 14.23 33.02 42.92
C SER A 335 14.28 31.57 42.44
N GLY A 336 14.20 30.64 43.37
CA GLY A 336 14.05 29.21 43.11
C GLY A 336 12.94 28.64 43.95
N GLN A 337 12.09 27.83 43.38
CA GLN A 337 10.98 27.17 44.03
C GLN A 337 10.87 25.71 43.59
N VAL A 338 10.63 24.81 44.52
CA VAL A 338 10.27 23.40 44.25
C VAL A 338 9.03 23.08 45.08
N GLY A 339 8.05 22.47 44.46
CA GLY A 339 6.79 22.18 45.17
C GLY A 339 5.99 21.07 44.44
N ILE A 340 4.96 20.61 45.15
CA ILE A 340 3.97 19.70 44.58
C ILE A 340 2.71 20.51 44.34
N GLN A 341 2.21 20.43 43.12
CA GLN A 341 0.96 21.07 42.71
C GLN A 341 -0.12 19.99 42.55
N VAL A 342 -1.24 20.15 43.26
CA VAL A 342 -2.42 19.29 43.12
C VAL A 342 -3.54 20.12 42.54
N THR A 343 -4.14 19.64 41.47
CA THR A 343 -5.26 20.32 40.80
C THR A 343 -6.44 19.35 40.70
N LEU A 344 -7.59 19.73 41.27
CA LEU A 344 -8.84 18.97 41.19
C LEU A 344 -9.91 19.86 40.57
N PRO A 345 -10.41 19.57 39.34
CA PRO A 345 -11.50 20.32 38.76
C PRO A 345 -12.84 19.94 39.40
N LEU A 346 -13.41 20.84 40.16
CA LEU A 346 -14.68 20.60 40.86
C LEU A 346 -15.88 20.78 39.94
N TYR A 347 -15.85 21.78 39.07
CA TYR A 347 -16.92 22.07 38.12
C TYR A 347 -16.34 22.72 36.86
N ALA A 348 -16.67 22.15 35.70
CA ALA A 348 -16.20 22.61 34.36
C ALA A 348 -17.37 22.92 33.40
N GLY A 349 -18.49 23.46 33.93
CA GLY A 349 -19.65 23.84 33.09
C GLY A 349 -20.29 22.68 32.35
N GLY A 350 -20.14 21.43 32.82
CA GLY A 350 -20.66 20.22 32.14
C GLY A 350 -19.80 19.75 30.95
N GLY A 351 -18.75 20.48 30.56
CA GLY A 351 -17.92 20.17 29.41
C GLY A 351 -17.20 18.82 29.50
N THR A 352 -16.68 18.44 30.69
CA THR A 352 -16.02 17.14 30.85
C THR A 352 -16.99 15.98 30.67
N GLN A 353 -18.21 16.09 31.26
CA GLN A 353 -19.24 15.07 31.10
C GLN A 353 -19.73 14.94 29.63
N SER A 354 -19.79 16.04 28.89
CA SER A 354 -20.13 16.03 27.45
C SER A 354 -19.05 15.30 26.66
N ARG A 355 -17.76 15.56 26.90
CA ARG A 355 -16.64 14.84 26.27
C ARG A 355 -16.63 13.34 26.58
N VAL A 356 -17.03 12.93 27.80
CA VAL A 356 -17.19 11.51 28.11
C VAL A 356 -18.30 10.88 27.28
N ARG A 357 -19.48 11.55 27.13
CA ARG A 357 -20.58 11.04 26.30
C ARG A 357 -20.18 10.94 24.82
N GLU A 358 -19.48 11.95 24.31
CA GLU A 358 -18.91 11.94 22.95
C GLU A 358 -17.96 10.76 22.75
N ALA A 359 -17.00 10.56 23.66
CA ALA A 359 -16.05 9.45 23.60
C ALA A 359 -16.76 8.08 23.66
N LEU A 360 -17.84 7.94 24.45
CA LEU A 360 -18.66 6.73 24.48
C LEU A 360 -19.34 6.47 23.14
N ALA A 361 -19.94 7.49 22.53
CA ALA A 361 -20.56 7.36 21.21
C ALA A 361 -19.52 6.99 20.12
N ASN A 362 -18.32 7.58 20.16
CA ASN A 362 -17.24 7.25 19.25
C ASN A 362 -16.70 5.82 19.45
N ARG A 363 -16.65 5.32 20.70
CA ARG A 363 -16.33 3.91 20.98
C ARG A 363 -17.36 2.98 20.37
N ASP A 364 -18.66 3.27 20.56
CA ASP A 364 -19.74 2.45 20.00
C ASP A 364 -19.70 2.46 18.47
N LYS A 365 -19.46 3.63 17.85
CA LYS A 365 -19.23 3.76 16.41
C LYS A 365 -18.07 2.84 15.96
N SER A 366 -16.91 2.88 16.62
CA SER A 366 -15.77 2.04 16.28
C SER A 366 -16.10 0.55 16.41
N GLY A 367 -16.94 0.16 17.38
CA GLY A 367 -17.44 -1.21 17.52
C GLY A 367 -18.32 -1.65 16.34
N TYR A 368 -19.22 -0.80 15.90
CA TYR A 368 -20.06 -1.08 14.72
C TYR A 368 -19.27 -1.08 13.41
N ASP A 369 -18.28 -0.20 13.27
CA ASP A 369 -17.35 -0.20 12.13
C ASP A 369 -16.58 -1.52 12.04
N LEU A 370 -16.08 -2.04 13.17
CA LEU A 370 -15.42 -3.34 13.24
C LEU A 370 -16.37 -4.48 12.81
N GLU A 371 -17.59 -4.50 13.34
CA GLU A 371 -18.58 -5.54 13.01
C GLU A 371 -18.99 -5.49 11.53
N SER A 372 -19.21 -4.31 10.97
CA SER A 372 -19.51 -4.11 9.54
C SER A 372 -18.38 -4.63 8.65
N ASN A 373 -17.13 -4.29 8.97
CA ASN A 373 -15.98 -4.75 8.21
C ASN A 373 -15.72 -6.25 8.40
N ARG A 374 -16.00 -6.83 9.57
CA ARG A 374 -15.93 -8.28 9.79
C ARG A 374 -16.85 -9.02 8.81
N ARG A 375 -18.08 -8.55 8.65
CA ARG A 375 -19.04 -9.13 7.68
C ARG A 375 -18.56 -8.98 6.24
N THR A 376 -18.01 -7.83 5.90
CA THR A 376 -17.46 -7.56 4.56
C THR A 376 -16.27 -8.48 4.26
N VAL A 377 -15.33 -8.64 5.19
CA VAL A 377 -14.19 -9.56 5.05
C VAL A 377 -14.65 -11.00 4.90
N ALA A 378 -15.61 -11.45 5.72
CA ALA A 378 -16.18 -12.79 5.60
C ALA A 378 -16.84 -13.01 4.23
N GLN A 379 -17.58 -12.02 3.72
CA GLN A 379 -18.19 -12.08 2.38
C GLN A 379 -17.13 -12.13 1.27
N ASN A 380 -16.12 -11.27 1.33
CA ASN A 380 -15.02 -11.25 0.35
C ASN A 380 -14.26 -12.57 0.33
N THR A 381 -14.03 -13.17 1.52
CA THR A 381 -13.38 -14.49 1.64
C THR A 381 -14.22 -15.58 0.97
N ARG A 382 -15.54 -15.59 1.21
CA ARG A 382 -16.44 -16.55 0.56
C ARG A 382 -16.45 -16.37 -0.96
N THR A 383 -16.52 -15.14 -1.44
CA THR A 383 -16.48 -14.82 -2.88
C THR A 383 -15.16 -15.28 -3.50
N ALA A 384 -14.02 -15.01 -2.86
CA ALA A 384 -12.72 -15.44 -3.37
C ALA A 384 -12.58 -16.96 -3.37
N PHE A 385 -13.02 -17.67 -2.31
CA PHE A 385 -13.02 -19.13 -2.23
C PHE A 385 -13.86 -19.75 -3.34
N LEU A 386 -15.10 -19.27 -3.53
CA LEU A 386 -15.97 -19.73 -4.62
C LEU A 386 -15.37 -19.38 -5.99
N GLY A 387 -14.71 -18.22 -6.12
CA GLY A 387 -14.01 -17.83 -7.34
C GLY A 387 -12.86 -18.79 -7.70
N VAL A 388 -12.15 -19.36 -6.72
CA VAL A 388 -11.12 -20.36 -6.98
C VAL A 388 -11.74 -21.72 -7.31
N THR A 389 -12.69 -22.21 -6.51
CA THR A 389 -13.27 -23.56 -6.68
C THR A 389 -14.10 -23.68 -7.96
N SER A 390 -15.01 -22.73 -8.20
CA SER A 390 -15.80 -22.70 -9.44
C SER A 390 -14.94 -22.36 -10.66
N GLY A 391 -13.98 -21.43 -10.50
CA GLY A 391 -13.07 -21.04 -11.57
C GLY A 391 -12.18 -22.19 -12.04
N THR A 392 -11.64 -23.01 -11.12
CA THR A 392 -10.87 -24.20 -11.50
C THR A 392 -11.72 -25.22 -12.28
N THR A 393 -12.99 -25.39 -11.89
CA THR A 393 -13.92 -26.26 -12.61
C THR A 393 -14.26 -25.65 -13.98
N GLN A 394 -14.47 -24.32 -14.05
CA GLN A 394 -14.72 -23.60 -15.28
C GLN A 394 -13.55 -23.72 -16.28
N VAL A 395 -12.30 -23.61 -15.81
CA VAL A 395 -11.11 -23.80 -16.68
C VAL A 395 -11.14 -25.17 -17.32
N LYS A 396 -11.39 -26.26 -16.57
CA LYS A 396 -11.50 -27.63 -17.11
C LYS A 396 -12.62 -27.74 -18.16
N ALA A 397 -13.78 -27.13 -17.90
CA ALA A 397 -14.89 -27.13 -18.84
C ALA A 397 -14.55 -26.36 -20.13
N LEU A 398 -13.87 -25.20 -20.02
CA LEU A 398 -13.45 -24.40 -21.15
C LEU A 398 -12.33 -25.06 -21.96
N GLU A 399 -11.42 -25.81 -21.32
CA GLU A 399 -10.42 -26.62 -22.03
C GLU A 399 -11.11 -27.69 -22.90
N GLN A 400 -12.14 -28.36 -22.38
CA GLN A 400 -12.93 -29.31 -23.15
C GLN A 400 -13.76 -28.63 -24.25
N ALA A 401 -14.34 -27.45 -23.96
CA ALA A 401 -15.10 -26.66 -24.94
C ALA A 401 -14.20 -26.21 -26.11
N LEU A 402 -12.99 -25.74 -25.81
CA LEU A 402 -12.01 -25.37 -26.86
C LEU A 402 -11.66 -26.56 -27.73
N LYS A 403 -11.37 -27.72 -27.12
CA LYS A 403 -11.07 -28.95 -27.87
C LYS A 403 -12.25 -29.39 -28.75
N SER A 404 -13.48 -29.34 -28.22
CA SER A 404 -14.70 -29.68 -28.99
C SER A 404 -14.94 -28.69 -30.15
N SER A 405 -14.72 -27.38 -29.91
CA SER A 405 -14.85 -26.37 -30.95
C SER A 405 -13.80 -26.53 -32.08
N GLN A 406 -12.57 -26.93 -31.71
CA GLN A 406 -11.53 -27.25 -32.70
C GLN A 406 -11.93 -28.44 -33.59
N ILE A 407 -12.43 -29.53 -33.00
CA ILE A 407 -12.91 -30.70 -33.72
C ILE A 407 -14.11 -30.33 -34.62
N ALA A 408 -15.04 -29.50 -34.14
CA ALA A 408 -16.18 -29.01 -34.89
C ALA A 408 -15.74 -28.17 -36.09
N LEU A 409 -14.72 -27.31 -35.92
CA LEU A 409 -14.15 -26.53 -37.00
C LEU A 409 -13.53 -27.42 -38.10
N GLU A 410 -12.71 -28.41 -37.70
CA GLU A 410 -12.12 -29.36 -38.65
C GLU A 410 -13.20 -30.14 -39.44
N SER A 411 -14.22 -30.62 -38.74
CA SER A 411 -15.36 -31.31 -39.38
C SER A 411 -16.14 -30.38 -40.32
N THR A 412 -16.30 -29.11 -39.95
CA THR A 412 -16.98 -28.12 -40.79
C THR A 412 -16.16 -27.78 -42.06
N LYS A 413 -14.82 -27.68 -41.91
CA LYS A 413 -13.92 -27.49 -43.04
C LYS A 413 -14.00 -28.66 -44.04
N LEU A 414 -13.96 -29.90 -43.53
CA LEU A 414 -14.13 -31.10 -44.37
C LEU A 414 -15.52 -31.14 -45.03
N GLY A 415 -16.58 -30.81 -44.27
CA GLY A 415 -17.96 -30.74 -44.78
C GLY A 415 -18.11 -29.71 -45.90
N ARG A 416 -17.37 -28.59 -45.83
CA ARG A 416 -17.34 -27.61 -46.96
C ARG A 416 -16.62 -28.18 -48.18
N GLU A 417 -15.52 -28.89 -48.00
CA GLU A 417 -14.79 -29.52 -49.13
C GLU A 417 -15.65 -30.51 -49.91
N VAL A 418 -16.53 -31.26 -49.22
CA VAL A 418 -17.47 -32.21 -49.85
C VAL A 418 -18.82 -31.56 -50.21
N GLY A 419 -18.99 -30.25 -50.03
CA GLY A 419 -20.16 -29.47 -50.45
C GLY A 419 -21.40 -29.57 -49.54
N VAL A 420 -21.31 -30.14 -48.35
CA VAL A 420 -22.44 -30.25 -47.38
C VAL A 420 -22.47 -29.14 -46.35
N ARG A 421 -21.46 -28.25 -46.33
CA ARG A 421 -21.36 -27.07 -45.46
C ARG A 421 -20.99 -25.83 -46.28
N THR A 422 -21.40 -24.68 -45.78
CA THR A 422 -21.13 -23.39 -46.42
C THR A 422 -19.83 -22.73 -45.92
N SER A 423 -19.32 -21.76 -46.64
CA SER A 423 -18.21 -20.92 -46.18
C SER A 423 -18.57 -20.14 -44.92
N LEU A 424 -19.84 -19.74 -44.78
CA LEU A 424 -20.34 -19.10 -43.57
C LEU A 424 -20.28 -20.00 -42.32
N ASP A 425 -20.59 -21.31 -42.50
CA ASP A 425 -20.48 -22.29 -41.41
C ASP A 425 -19.04 -22.37 -40.87
N VAL A 426 -18.05 -22.35 -41.78
CA VAL A 426 -16.62 -22.37 -41.43
C VAL A 426 -16.24 -21.09 -40.66
N LEU A 427 -16.64 -19.91 -41.17
CA LEU A 427 -16.39 -18.63 -40.49
C LEU A 427 -16.97 -18.58 -39.08
N ASN A 428 -18.20 -19.10 -38.91
CA ASN A 428 -18.84 -19.18 -37.58
C ASN A 428 -18.13 -20.17 -36.65
N ALA A 429 -17.72 -21.32 -37.14
CA ALA A 429 -16.94 -22.30 -36.37
C ALA A 429 -15.58 -21.76 -35.92
N GLU A 430 -14.88 -21.01 -36.82
CA GLU A 430 -13.63 -20.32 -36.47
C GLU A 430 -13.83 -19.25 -35.38
N GLN A 431 -14.88 -18.44 -35.52
CA GLN A 431 -15.21 -17.44 -34.49
C GLN A 431 -15.44 -18.10 -33.13
N GLN A 432 -16.11 -19.26 -33.09
CA GLN A 432 -16.36 -20.00 -31.87
C GLN A 432 -15.07 -20.53 -31.24
N VAL A 433 -14.10 -21.03 -32.02
CA VAL A 433 -12.78 -21.45 -31.53
C VAL A 433 -12.02 -20.27 -30.90
N PHE A 434 -11.96 -19.13 -31.59
CA PHE A 434 -11.28 -17.96 -31.07
C PHE A 434 -11.96 -17.40 -29.82
N GLN A 435 -13.30 -17.45 -29.72
CA GLN A 435 -14.03 -17.07 -28.53
C GLN A 435 -13.72 -18.01 -27.34
N ALA A 436 -13.82 -19.33 -27.57
CA ALA A 436 -13.49 -20.34 -26.54
C ALA A 436 -12.05 -20.19 -26.02
N ARG A 437 -11.11 -19.82 -26.90
CA ARG A 437 -9.72 -19.55 -26.53
C ARG A 437 -9.58 -18.31 -25.62
N ARG A 438 -10.26 -17.19 -25.94
CA ARG A 438 -10.28 -16.00 -25.09
C ARG A 438 -10.87 -16.29 -23.73
N ASP A 439 -12.00 -17.00 -23.69
CA ASP A 439 -12.69 -17.35 -22.45
C ASP A 439 -11.82 -18.23 -21.54
N LEU A 440 -11.09 -19.18 -22.14
CA LEU A 440 -10.14 -20.03 -21.40
C LEU A 440 -8.98 -19.22 -20.80
N LEU A 441 -8.37 -18.32 -21.59
CA LEU A 441 -7.28 -17.45 -21.12
C LEU A 441 -7.75 -16.58 -19.95
N GLN A 442 -8.89 -15.93 -20.10
CA GLN A 442 -9.49 -15.10 -19.05
C GLN A 442 -9.76 -15.90 -17.77
N ALA A 443 -10.32 -17.11 -17.90
CA ALA A 443 -10.62 -17.98 -16.76
C ALA A 443 -9.35 -18.41 -16.03
N ARG A 444 -8.27 -18.75 -16.74
CA ARG A 444 -6.96 -19.12 -16.16
C ARG A 444 -6.37 -17.99 -15.32
N TYR A 445 -6.31 -16.76 -15.85
CA TYR A 445 -5.82 -15.60 -15.12
C TYR A 445 -6.70 -15.27 -13.90
N ASN A 446 -8.01 -15.35 -14.05
CA ASN A 446 -8.95 -15.10 -12.96
C ASN A 446 -8.77 -16.06 -11.78
N VAL A 447 -8.51 -17.35 -12.03
CA VAL A 447 -8.29 -18.34 -10.96
C VAL A 447 -7.03 -17.99 -10.17
N ILE A 448 -5.92 -17.65 -10.83
CA ILE A 448 -4.66 -17.25 -10.18
C ILE A 448 -4.87 -16.02 -9.31
N LEU A 449 -5.54 -14.99 -9.84
CA LEU A 449 -5.84 -13.77 -9.10
C LEU A 449 -6.77 -14.03 -7.91
N ASN A 450 -7.78 -14.90 -8.07
CA ASN A 450 -8.67 -15.27 -6.97
C ASN A 450 -7.96 -16.07 -5.87
N GLN A 451 -6.94 -16.88 -6.20
CA GLN A 451 -6.08 -17.55 -5.20
C GLN A 451 -5.32 -16.51 -4.36
N LEU A 452 -4.72 -15.50 -4.99
CA LEU A 452 -4.02 -14.43 -4.27
C LEU A 452 -5.01 -13.60 -3.42
N LYS A 453 -6.19 -13.27 -3.96
CA LYS A 453 -7.25 -12.57 -3.22
C LYS A 453 -7.75 -13.36 -2.02
N LEU A 454 -7.88 -14.69 -2.14
CA LEU A 454 -8.25 -15.55 -1.03
C LEU A 454 -7.21 -15.56 0.08
N LYS A 455 -5.92 -15.69 -0.27
CA LYS A 455 -4.81 -15.61 0.70
C LYS A 455 -4.73 -14.22 1.36
N ALA A 456 -4.97 -13.14 0.61
CA ALA A 456 -5.04 -11.78 1.15
C ALA A 456 -6.22 -11.59 2.11
N ALA A 457 -7.41 -12.06 1.75
CA ALA A 457 -8.59 -11.98 2.61
C ALA A 457 -8.38 -12.76 3.92
N ALA A 458 -7.68 -13.91 3.86
CA ALA A 458 -7.29 -14.68 5.03
C ALA A 458 -6.13 -14.07 5.83
N GLY A 459 -5.54 -12.95 5.38
CA GLY A 459 -4.40 -12.30 6.02
C GLY A 459 -3.09 -13.09 5.93
N GLN A 460 -3.00 -14.05 5.00
CA GLN A 460 -1.86 -14.98 4.85
C GLN A 460 -0.99 -14.66 3.63
N LEU A 461 -1.40 -13.68 2.79
CA LEU A 461 -0.65 -13.32 1.59
C LEU A 461 0.71 -12.73 1.94
N ASN A 462 1.76 -13.30 1.36
CA ASN A 462 3.15 -12.91 1.58
C ASN A 462 3.99 -13.00 0.29
N GLU A 463 5.26 -12.62 0.36
CA GLU A 463 6.17 -12.63 -0.80
C GLU A 463 6.42 -14.05 -1.37
N ASN A 464 6.32 -15.11 -0.55
CA ASN A 464 6.49 -16.48 -1.03
C ASN A 464 5.37 -16.88 -1.99
N ASP A 465 4.17 -16.30 -1.83
CA ASP A 465 3.05 -16.54 -2.75
C ASP A 465 3.34 -15.96 -4.14
N VAL A 466 4.05 -14.84 -4.22
CA VAL A 466 4.54 -14.30 -5.50
C VAL A 466 5.53 -15.25 -6.14
N VAL A 467 6.45 -15.85 -5.35
CA VAL A 467 7.39 -16.88 -5.84
C VAL A 467 6.63 -18.13 -6.32
N GLU A 468 5.61 -18.58 -5.59
CA GLU A 468 4.77 -19.72 -5.99
C GLU A 468 4.09 -19.44 -7.35
N VAL A 469 3.44 -18.29 -7.49
CA VAL A 469 2.80 -17.88 -8.75
C VAL A 469 3.84 -17.74 -9.87
N ASN A 470 5.05 -17.26 -9.56
CA ASN A 470 6.13 -17.13 -10.54
C ASN A 470 6.55 -18.49 -11.12
N THR A 471 6.35 -19.62 -10.39
CA THR A 471 6.62 -20.95 -10.92
C THR A 471 5.66 -21.37 -12.04
N LEU A 472 4.50 -20.73 -12.14
CA LEU A 472 3.52 -20.98 -13.21
C LEU A 472 3.91 -20.30 -14.53
N LEU A 473 4.87 -19.36 -14.48
CA LEU A 473 5.37 -18.66 -15.66
C LEU A 473 6.47 -19.45 -16.38
N VAL A 474 6.63 -19.21 -17.66
CA VAL A 474 7.72 -19.80 -18.46
C VAL A 474 9.02 -19.04 -18.14
N LYS A 475 10.04 -19.77 -17.70
CA LYS A 475 11.36 -19.19 -17.48
C LYS A 475 12.04 -18.93 -18.84
N GLY A 476 12.35 -17.67 -19.11
CA GLY A 476 13.05 -17.25 -20.35
C GLY A 476 12.15 -17.14 -21.56
N GLY A 477 11.43 -16.05 -21.64
CA GLY A 477 10.46 -15.59 -22.63
C GLY A 477 10.72 -15.88 -24.11
N ASP A 478 10.62 -17.12 -24.54
CA ASP A 478 10.49 -17.48 -25.94
C ASP A 478 8.99 -17.60 -26.27
N PRO A 479 8.37 -16.59 -26.93
CA PRO A 479 6.97 -16.63 -27.33
C PRO A 479 6.66 -17.78 -28.31
N ALA A 480 7.68 -18.34 -28.96
CA ALA A 480 7.52 -19.50 -29.83
C ALA A 480 7.30 -20.81 -29.04
N ARG A 481 7.53 -20.84 -27.72
CA ARG A 481 7.24 -22.00 -26.88
C ARG A 481 5.86 -22.00 -26.25
N SER A 482 5.12 -20.89 -26.28
CA SER A 482 3.73 -20.80 -25.81
C SER A 482 2.70 -21.40 -26.78
N LEU A 483 3.09 -21.63 -28.03
CA LEU A 483 2.27 -22.39 -28.98
C LEU A 483 2.53 -23.89 -28.73
N GLY A 484 1.54 -24.64 -28.27
CA GLY A 484 1.65 -26.06 -28.01
C GLY A 484 2.24 -26.84 -29.19
N ALA A 485 2.91 -27.96 -28.91
CA ALA A 485 3.58 -28.76 -29.95
C ALA A 485 2.65 -29.14 -31.15
N ASN A 486 1.34 -29.24 -30.88
CA ASN A 486 0.31 -29.47 -31.89
C ASN A 486 0.01 -28.22 -32.74
N GLU A 487 0.15 -27.02 -32.22
CA GLU A 487 -0.03 -25.77 -32.98
C GLU A 487 1.17 -25.46 -33.90
N ARG A 488 2.38 -25.88 -33.50
CA ARG A 488 3.57 -25.82 -34.38
C ARG A 488 3.42 -26.68 -35.61
N LEU A 489 2.82 -27.85 -35.45
CA LEU A 489 2.50 -28.75 -36.55
C LEU A 489 1.41 -28.17 -37.47
N TYR A 490 0.47 -27.40 -36.92
CA TYR A 490 -0.59 -26.75 -37.67
C TYR A 490 -0.06 -25.57 -38.50
N VAL A 491 0.76 -24.70 -37.92
CA VAL A 491 1.42 -23.60 -38.61
C VAL A 491 2.44 -24.12 -39.64
N MET A 492 3.26 -25.13 -39.33
CA MET A 492 4.20 -25.73 -40.27
C MET A 492 3.50 -26.49 -41.41
N ARG A 493 2.38 -27.15 -41.15
CA ARG A 493 1.61 -27.80 -42.25
C ARG A 493 0.89 -26.81 -43.15
N SER A 494 0.56 -25.61 -42.66
CA SER A 494 0.02 -24.52 -43.47
C SER A 494 1.05 -23.89 -44.39
N PHE A 495 2.35 -23.96 -44.06
CA PHE A 495 3.45 -23.46 -44.91
C PHE A 495 3.98 -24.49 -45.91
N MET A 496 3.54 -25.74 -45.84
CA MET A 496 4.03 -26.84 -46.72
C MET A 496 2.96 -27.35 -47.69
N LYS A 497 1.84 -26.70 -47.82
CA LYS A 497 0.86 -26.88 -48.90
C LYS A 497 0.60 -25.51 -49.55
#